data_74a727eca0f86a47a0e506e9f9825472
#
_entry.id   74a727eca0f86a47a0e506e9f9825472
#
_cell.length_a   1.000
_cell.length_b   1.000
_cell.length_c   1.000
_cell.angle_alpha   90.00
_cell.angle_beta   90.00
_cell.angle_gamma   90.00
#
_symmetry.space_group_name_H-M   'P 1'
#
loop_
_entity.id
_entity.type
_entity.pdbx_description
1 polymer ?
#
loop_
_entity_poly.entity_id
_entity_poly.type
_entity_poly.pdbx_seq_one_letter_code
_entity_poly.pdbx_strand_id
1 'polypeptide(L)'
;MTLRRYILAAASVLPALLAWNGASAQHTLGFIAGYGMANGRFQPQQEMRALWGMYSGGLTWRYYGRQRFVGGFGVDLEFQQSGFSFATNSSQVEEKKDYLYYTRHVNTLVMPVVWQPHFYMIRNHVRVYFEAAATFSYNLSSTYENEQAKRRGEADWRGDYRFKTPRDSRWGYGLAGGGGIAFLIRRYE
;
A
#
# COMPACT_ATOMS: atom_id res chain seq x y z
N MET A 1 17.80 -16.46 18.26
CA MET A 1 16.77 -17.40 18.76
C MET A 1 15.36 -16.79 18.86
N THR A 2 15.13 -15.59 18.43
CA THR A 2 13.89 -14.79 18.63
C THR A 2 12.90 -14.81 17.46
N LEU A 3 13.35 -14.83 16.22
CA LEU A 3 12.48 -14.75 15.03
C LEU A 3 11.53 -15.95 14.90
N ARG A 4 12.03 -17.16 15.20
CA ARG A 4 11.26 -18.40 15.12
C ARG A 4 10.07 -18.45 16.10
N ARG A 5 10.20 -17.80 17.27
CA ARG A 5 9.11 -17.70 18.26
C ARG A 5 7.99 -16.77 17.82
N TYR A 6 8.30 -15.70 17.10
CA TYR A 6 7.28 -14.78 16.58
C TYR A 6 6.51 -15.37 15.39
N ILE A 7 7.17 -16.17 14.54
CA ILE A 7 6.51 -16.89 13.44
C ILE A 7 5.54 -17.94 13.99
N LEU A 8 5.94 -18.69 15.03
CA LEU A 8 5.07 -19.68 15.68
C LEU A 8 3.89 -19.02 16.43
N ALA A 9 4.10 -17.88 17.06
CA ALA A 9 3.03 -17.12 17.70
C ALA A 9 2.05 -16.55 16.66
N ALA A 10 2.52 -16.02 15.54
CA ALA A 10 1.67 -15.56 14.45
C ALA A 10 0.88 -16.71 13.79
N ALA A 11 1.50 -17.87 13.61
CA ALA A 11 0.87 -19.06 13.05
C ALA A 11 -0.19 -19.68 13.99
N SER A 12 -0.13 -19.47 15.30
CA SER A 12 -1.14 -19.95 16.26
C SER A 12 -2.34 -19.02 16.40
N VAL A 13 -2.20 -17.72 16.07
CA VAL A 13 -3.31 -16.75 16.10
C VAL A 13 -4.25 -16.95 14.91
N LEU A 14 -3.73 -17.36 13.76
CA LEU A 14 -4.51 -17.56 12.54
C LEU A 14 -5.66 -18.59 12.71
N PRO A 15 -5.43 -19.82 13.24
CA PRO A 15 -6.51 -20.78 13.46
C PRO A 15 -7.47 -20.38 14.57
N ALA A 16 -7.06 -19.61 15.56
CA ALA A 16 -7.96 -19.11 16.60
C ALA A 16 -8.96 -18.07 16.04
N LEU A 17 -8.57 -17.27 15.06
CA LEU A 17 -9.45 -16.34 14.35
C LEU A 17 -10.42 -17.07 13.41
N LEU A 18 -10.02 -18.22 12.86
CA LEU A 18 -10.86 -19.06 11.99
C LEU A 18 -11.90 -19.88 12.77
N ALA A 19 -11.67 -20.15 14.06
CA ALA A 19 -12.56 -20.96 14.89
C ALA A 19 -13.76 -20.19 15.49
N TRP A 20 -13.85 -18.90 15.29
CA TRP A 20 -14.95 -18.09 15.85
C TRP A 20 -16.19 -18.12 14.93
N ASN A 21 -16.86 -19.27 14.90
CA ASN A 21 -18.13 -19.47 14.19
C ASN A 21 -19.31 -18.93 15.01
N GLY A 22 -19.36 -17.66 15.31
CA GLY A 22 -20.52 -16.98 15.86
C GLY A 22 -21.50 -16.61 14.75
N ALA A 23 -22.61 -17.32 14.67
CA ALA A 23 -23.64 -17.16 13.66
C ALA A 23 -24.24 -15.76 13.63
N SER A 24 -24.00 -15.01 12.57
CA SER A 24 -24.83 -13.97 11.94
C SER A 24 -24.08 -12.77 11.34
N ALA A 25 -22.81 -12.65 11.55
CA ALA A 25 -21.96 -11.68 10.88
C ALA A 25 -20.99 -12.44 9.97
N GLN A 26 -20.82 -11.99 8.75
CA GLN A 26 -19.87 -12.61 7.83
C GLN A 26 -18.49 -12.02 8.07
N HIS A 27 -17.61 -12.79 8.69
CA HIS A 27 -16.20 -12.47 8.74
C HIS A 27 -15.53 -13.06 7.50
N THR A 28 -14.82 -12.25 6.77
CA THR A 28 -14.06 -12.69 5.60
C THR A 28 -12.60 -12.43 5.87
N LEU A 29 -11.78 -13.46 5.67
CA LEU A 29 -10.33 -13.36 5.62
C LEU A 29 -9.89 -13.61 4.19
N GLY A 30 -8.96 -12.81 3.69
CA GLY A 30 -8.46 -12.93 2.34
C GLY A 30 -7.03 -12.45 2.17
N PHE A 31 -6.56 -12.60 0.95
CA PHE A 31 -5.29 -12.05 0.50
C PHE A 31 -5.58 -10.87 -0.42
N ILE A 32 -4.73 -9.86 -0.35
CA ILE A 32 -4.76 -8.72 -1.23
C ILE A 32 -3.44 -8.67 -2.00
N ALA A 33 -3.51 -8.35 -3.27
CA ALA A 33 -2.34 -8.11 -4.10
C ALA A 33 -2.64 -6.98 -5.07
N GLY A 34 -1.66 -6.11 -5.29
CA GLY A 34 -1.80 -4.96 -6.15
C GLY A 34 -0.54 -4.69 -6.95
N TYR A 35 -0.75 -4.10 -8.13
CA TYR A 35 0.30 -3.60 -8.99
C TYR A 35 -0.12 -2.25 -9.54
N GLY A 36 0.79 -1.28 -9.54
CA GLY A 36 0.41 0.06 -9.95
C GLY A 36 1.59 1.00 -10.16
N MET A 37 1.28 2.28 -10.00
CA MET A 37 2.26 3.35 -10.09
C MET A 37 2.23 4.20 -8.83
N ALA A 38 3.39 4.79 -8.51
CA ALA A 38 3.54 5.77 -7.45
C ALA A 38 4.01 7.10 -8.03
N ASN A 39 3.59 8.17 -7.40
CA ASN A 39 4.07 9.51 -7.69
C ASN A 39 4.08 10.32 -6.39
N GLY A 40 4.89 11.38 -6.34
CA GLY A 40 4.99 12.30 -5.21
C GLY A 40 4.63 13.72 -5.62
N ARG A 41 4.36 14.55 -4.62
CA ARG A 41 4.21 16.00 -4.81
C ARG A 41 5.07 16.72 -3.78
N PHE A 42 5.91 17.64 -4.25
CA PHE A 42 6.80 18.42 -3.40
C PHE A 42 6.45 19.91 -3.43
N GLN A 43 6.83 20.60 -2.38
CA GLN A 43 6.84 22.05 -2.31
C GLN A 43 8.25 22.49 -1.91
N PRO A 44 8.95 23.29 -2.75
CA PRO A 44 8.48 23.86 -4.03
C PRO A 44 8.22 22.79 -5.09
N GLN A 45 7.37 23.12 -6.07
CA GLN A 45 6.99 22.20 -7.14
C GLN A 45 8.21 21.79 -7.96
N GLN A 46 8.34 20.49 -8.19
CA GLN A 46 9.40 19.90 -9.00
C GLN A 46 8.79 19.10 -10.15
N GLU A 47 9.54 18.94 -11.24
CA GLU A 47 9.15 18.08 -12.35
C GLU A 47 9.26 16.62 -11.92
N MET A 48 8.10 15.94 -11.86
CA MET A 48 7.95 14.59 -11.35
C MET A 48 7.75 13.60 -12.49
N ARG A 49 8.25 12.37 -12.28
CA ARG A 49 7.98 11.22 -13.15
C ARG A 49 7.28 10.13 -12.32
N ALA A 50 6.17 9.61 -12.82
CA ALA A 50 5.50 8.48 -12.21
C ALA A 50 6.38 7.23 -12.28
N LEU A 51 6.47 6.50 -11.17
CA LEU A 51 7.16 5.22 -11.08
C LEU A 51 6.16 4.09 -11.30
N TRP A 52 6.39 3.31 -12.34
CA TRP A 52 5.64 2.09 -12.63
C TRP A 52 6.27 0.88 -11.94
N GLY A 53 5.51 -0.19 -11.82
CA GLY A 53 6.01 -1.44 -11.27
C GLY A 53 5.96 -1.50 -9.75
N MET A 54 5.25 -0.60 -9.11
CA MET A 54 5.03 -0.65 -7.67
C MET A 54 4.05 -1.79 -7.35
N TYR A 55 4.36 -2.56 -6.33
CA TYR A 55 3.55 -3.70 -5.92
C TYR A 55 3.14 -3.61 -4.45
N SER A 56 2.03 -4.24 -4.16
CA SER A 56 1.57 -4.44 -2.79
C SER A 56 1.07 -5.87 -2.59
N GLY A 57 1.06 -6.32 -1.35
CA GLY A 57 0.50 -7.60 -0.99
C GLY A 57 0.32 -7.72 0.50
N GLY A 58 -0.74 -8.43 0.91
CA GLY A 58 -1.05 -8.52 2.31
C GLY A 58 -2.23 -9.40 2.64
N LEU A 59 -2.69 -9.24 3.87
CA LEU A 59 -3.85 -9.92 4.43
C LEU A 59 -4.96 -8.91 4.65
N THR A 60 -6.17 -9.32 4.40
CA THR A 60 -7.38 -8.52 4.62
C THR A 60 -8.34 -9.25 5.54
N TRP A 61 -8.93 -8.53 6.47
CA TRP A 61 -10.04 -8.98 7.28
C TRP A 61 -11.19 -8.01 7.14
N ARG A 62 -12.37 -8.55 6.84
CA ARG A 62 -13.61 -7.78 6.71
C ARG A 62 -14.70 -8.37 7.56
N TYR A 63 -15.50 -7.48 8.12
CA TYR A 63 -16.73 -7.77 8.82
C TYR A 63 -17.90 -7.13 8.08
N TYR A 64 -18.84 -7.92 7.63
CA TYR A 64 -20.04 -7.47 6.94
C TYR A 64 -21.26 -7.59 7.84
N GLY A 65 -21.85 -6.43 8.20
CA GLY A 65 -23.09 -6.41 8.98
C GLY A 65 -24.32 -6.81 8.15
N ARG A 66 -25.39 -7.19 8.84
CA ARG A 66 -26.68 -7.53 8.18
C ARG A 66 -27.36 -6.36 7.47
N GLN A 67 -27.06 -5.14 7.86
CA GLN A 67 -27.70 -3.95 7.30
C GLN A 67 -27.04 -3.54 5.99
N ARG A 68 -27.84 -3.51 4.91
CA ARG A 68 -27.37 -3.23 3.54
C ARG A 68 -26.61 -1.90 3.36
N PHE A 69 -26.93 -0.88 4.16
CA PHE A 69 -26.35 0.46 3.99
C PHE A 69 -25.17 0.76 4.91
N VAL A 70 -24.92 -0.04 5.94
CA VAL A 70 -23.78 0.19 6.84
C VAL A 70 -22.48 -0.29 6.23
N GLY A 71 -22.55 -1.23 5.29
CA GLY A 71 -21.38 -1.79 4.60
C GLY A 71 -20.56 -2.74 5.46
N GLY A 72 -19.35 -2.95 5.02
CA GLY A 72 -18.32 -3.71 5.72
C GLY A 72 -17.33 -2.79 6.42
N PHE A 73 -16.78 -3.27 7.51
CA PHE A 73 -15.62 -2.67 8.17
C PHE A 73 -14.50 -3.69 8.18
N GLY A 74 -13.27 -3.23 8.14
CA GLY A 74 -12.16 -4.14 8.18
C GLY A 74 -10.83 -3.48 8.43
N VAL A 75 -9.82 -4.33 8.52
CA VAL A 75 -8.44 -3.94 8.68
C VAL A 75 -7.59 -4.79 7.75
N ASP A 76 -6.64 -4.17 7.08
CA ASP A 76 -5.66 -4.86 6.27
C ASP A 76 -4.28 -4.73 6.91
N LEU A 77 -3.40 -5.64 6.56
CA LEU A 77 -1.98 -5.54 6.83
C LEU A 77 -1.25 -5.80 5.51
N GLU A 78 -0.69 -4.74 4.95
CA GLU A 78 -0.12 -4.76 3.62
C GLU A 78 1.35 -4.37 3.63
N PHE A 79 2.16 -5.11 2.90
CA PHE A 79 3.44 -4.66 2.44
C PHE A 79 3.23 -3.91 1.13
N GLN A 80 3.72 -2.69 1.04
CA GLN A 80 3.59 -1.84 -0.13
C GLN A 80 4.93 -1.26 -0.52
N GLN A 81 5.28 -1.37 -1.79
CA GLN A 81 6.35 -0.59 -2.37
C GLN A 81 5.76 0.69 -2.97
N SER A 82 6.34 1.81 -2.61
CA SER A 82 6.00 3.13 -3.14
C SER A 82 7.28 3.89 -3.50
N GLY A 83 7.14 5.09 -4.02
CA GLY A 83 8.30 5.90 -4.32
C GLY A 83 7.96 7.16 -5.10
N PHE A 84 8.99 7.92 -5.42
CA PHE A 84 8.90 9.12 -6.22
C PHE A 84 10.16 9.29 -7.06
N SER A 85 10.02 10.03 -8.17
CA SER A 85 11.12 10.39 -9.04
C SER A 85 10.95 11.83 -9.48
N PHE A 86 11.98 12.64 -9.29
CA PHE A 86 11.97 14.05 -9.70
C PHE A 86 13.23 14.42 -10.46
N ALA A 87 13.11 15.40 -11.38
CA ALA A 87 14.21 15.89 -12.15
C ALA A 87 15.13 16.78 -11.31
N THR A 88 16.44 16.49 -11.32
CA THR A 88 17.44 17.25 -10.57
C THR A 88 18.02 18.43 -11.35
N ASN A 89 17.84 18.45 -12.67
CA ASN A 89 18.40 19.45 -13.59
C ASN A 89 17.33 20.20 -14.39
N SER A 90 16.07 20.18 -13.96
CA SER A 90 14.97 20.80 -14.72
C SER A 90 15.10 22.30 -14.93
N SER A 91 15.88 23.00 -14.10
CA SER A 91 16.20 24.43 -14.26
C SER A 91 17.35 24.71 -15.24
N GLN A 92 18.07 23.68 -15.66
CA GLN A 92 19.28 23.80 -16.49
C GLN A 92 19.07 23.33 -17.93
N VAL A 93 17.98 22.60 -18.17
CA VAL A 93 17.71 21.94 -19.46
C VAL A 93 16.27 22.23 -19.87
N GLU A 94 16.07 22.64 -21.12
CA GLU A 94 14.74 22.99 -21.63
C GLU A 94 13.90 21.78 -22.03
N GLU A 95 14.53 20.72 -22.55
CA GLU A 95 13.83 19.56 -23.04
C GLU A 95 13.73 18.45 -21.99
N LYS A 96 12.51 17.95 -21.77
CA LYS A 96 12.22 16.88 -20.78
C LYS A 96 12.97 15.57 -21.05
N LYS A 97 13.37 15.29 -22.29
CA LYS A 97 14.16 14.10 -22.64
C LYS A 97 15.55 14.09 -22.00
N ASP A 98 16.09 15.27 -21.70
CA ASP A 98 17.45 15.44 -21.14
C ASP A 98 17.43 15.58 -19.60
N TYR A 99 16.27 15.42 -18.97
CA TYR A 99 16.16 15.44 -17.52
C TYR A 99 16.89 14.26 -16.89
N LEU A 100 17.58 14.54 -15.80
CA LEU A 100 18.24 13.56 -14.94
C LEU A 100 17.42 13.40 -13.67
N TYR A 101 17.08 12.18 -13.35
CA TYR A 101 16.16 11.90 -12.28
C TYR A 101 16.86 11.39 -11.02
N TYR A 102 16.37 11.87 -9.89
CA TYR A 102 16.57 11.24 -8.59
C TYR A 102 15.33 10.40 -8.26
N THR A 103 15.53 9.10 -8.13
CA THR A 103 14.46 8.15 -7.87
C THR A 103 14.65 7.55 -6.49
N ARG A 104 13.58 7.47 -5.73
CA ARG A 104 13.57 6.83 -4.41
C ARG A 104 12.46 5.81 -4.35
N HIS A 105 12.78 4.58 -3.95
CA HIS A 105 11.83 3.53 -3.62
C HIS A 105 11.73 3.40 -2.11
N VAL A 106 10.53 3.18 -1.61
CA VAL A 106 10.25 3.03 -0.18
C VAL A 106 9.39 1.78 0.01
N ASN A 107 9.87 0.87 0.82
CA ASN A 107 9.11 -0.31 1.24
C ASN A 107 8.45 0.00 2.58
N THR A 108 7.14 -0.15 2.63
CA THR A 108 6.30 0.31 3.73
C THR A 108 5.37 -0.80 4.17
N LEU A 109 5.20 -0.97 5.46
CA LEU A 109 4.10 -1.73 6.04
C LEU A 109 2.94 -0.77 6.27
N VAL A 110 1.78 -1.07 5.71
CA VAL A 110 0.57 -0.23 5.79
C VAL A 110 -0.55 -1.00 6.46
N MET A 111 -1.27 -0.34 7.33
CA MET A 111 -2.45 -0.88 8.02
C MET A 111 -3.65 0.05 7.76
N PRO A 112 -4.43 -0.21 6.70
CA PRO A 112 -5.67 0.48 6.45
C PRO A 112 -6.77 0.00 7.40
N VAL A 113 -7.49 0.95 7.99
CA VAL A 113 -8.78 0.71 8.65
C VAL A 113 -9.87 1.14 7.68
N VAL A 114 -10.62 0.18 7.19
CA VAL A 114 -11.46 0.31 6.01
C VAL A 114 -12.93 0.33 6.36
N TRP A 115 -13.68 1.23 5.74
CA TRP A 115 -15.13 1.20 5.63
C TRP A 115 -15.51 0.95 4.17
N GLN A 116 -16.35 -0.08 3.93
CA GLN A 116 -16.67 -0.58 2.59
C GLN A 116 -18.19 -0.70 2.39
N PRO A 117 -18.90 0.42 2.10
CA PRO A 117 -20.29 0.35 1.66
C PRO A 117 -20.40 -0.41 0.33
N HIS A 118 -21.44 -1.25 0.20
CA HIS A 118 -21.57 -2.12 -0.95
C HIS A 118 -23.03 -2.37 -1.34
N PHE A 119 -23.19 -2.79 -2.60
CA PHE A 119 -24.49 -3.17 -3.18
C PHE A 119 -24.37 -4.53 -3.84
N TYR A 120 -25.36 -5.38 -3.64
CA TYR A 120 -25.43 -6.67 -4.31
C TYR A 120 -26.26 -6.55 -5.60
N MET A 121 -25.74 -7.12 -6.67
CA MET A 121 -26.35 -7.20 -7.99
C MET A 121 -26.44 -8.66 -8.43
N ILE A 122 -27.21 -8.92 -9.52
CA ILE A 122 -27.31 -10.24 -10.19
C ILE A 122 -27.54 -11.37 -9.18
N ARG A 123 -28.66 -11.31 -8.47
CA ARG A 123 -29.07 -12.34 -7.47
C ARG A 123 -27.98 -12.62 -6.42
N ASN A 124 -27.30 -11.58 -5.94
CA ASN A 124 -26.22 -11.66 -4.97
C ASN A 124 -24.93 -12.38 -5.44
N HIS A 125 -24.70 -12.50 -6.75
CA HIS A 125 -23.47 -13.06 -7.28
C HIS A 125 -22.41 -12.00 -7.55
N VAL A 126 -22.82 -10.74 -7.66
CA VAL A 126 -21.92 -9.61 -7.89
C VAL A 126 -22.11 -8.58 -6.79
N ARG A 127 -21.05 -8.15 -6.18
CA ARG A 127 -21.00 -7.06 -5.22
C ARG A 127 -20.18 -5.91 -5.77
N VAL A 128 -20.81 -4.75 -5.88
CA VAL A 128 -20.13 -3.49 -6.18
C VAL A 128 -19.91 -2.75 -4.89
N TYR A 129 -18.72 -2.24 -4.67
CA TYR A 129 -18.38 -1.55 -3.43
C TYR A 129 -17.55 -0.29 -3.67
N PHE A 130 -17.67 0.62 -2.74
CA PHE A 130 -16.75 1.73 -2.54
C PHE A 130 -15.94 1.48 -1.28
N GLU A 131 -14.82 2.14 -1.16
CA GLU A 131 -13.93 1.97 -0.03
C GLU A 131 -13.38 3.30 0.40
N ALA A 132 -13.40 3.54 1.71
CA ALA A 132 -12.73 4.66 2.34
C ALA A 132 -11.92 4.11 3.52
N ALA A 133 -10.68 4.51 3.64
CA ALA A 133 -9.78 4.01 4.68
C ALA A 133 -8.94 5.12 5.30
N ALA A 134 -8.74 5.00 6.61
CA ALA A 134 -7.66 5.68 7.30
C ALA A 134 -6.45 4.73 7.34
N THR A 135 -5.30 5.21 6.90
CA THR A 135 -4.09 4.40 6.78
C THR A 135 -3.04 4.83 7.80
N PHE A 136 -2.46 3.83 8.45
CA PHE A 136 -1.27 3.98 9.27
C PHE A 136 -0.13 3.23 8.58
N SER A 137 1.05 3.80 8.55
CA SER A 137 2.15 3.19 7.82
C SER A 137 3.47 3.30 8.56
N TYR A 138 4.35 2.32 8.32
CA TYR A 138 5.70 2.30 8.83
C TYR A 138 6.69 1.98 7.71
N ASN A 139 7.61 2.90 7.45
CA ASN A 139 8.63 2.76 6.43
C ASN A 139 9.74 1.80 6.89
N LEU A 140 9.84 0.64 6.24
CA LEU A 140 10.79 -0.42 6.57
C LEU A 140 12.18 -0.10 6.04
N SER A 141 12.27 0.14 4.74
CA SER A 141 13.52 0.41 4.04
C SER A 141 13.29 1.38 2.89
N SER A 142 14.34 2.01 2.44
CA SER A 142 14.31 2.88 1.29
C SER A 142 15.62 2.80 0.54
N THR A 143 15.54 2.78 -0.79
CA THR A 143 16.69 2.83 -1.69
C THR A 143 16.59 4.03 -2.61
N TYR A 144 17.71 4.54 -3.07
CA TYR A 144 17.74 5.65 -4.01
C TYR A 144 18.64 5.37 -5.20
N GLU A 145 18.33 6.04 -6.30
CA GLU A 145 19.14 6.11 -7.52
C GLU A 145 19.23 7.56 -7.98
N ASN A 146 20.44 8.00 -8.30
CA ASN A 146 20.72 9.36 -8.78
C ASN A 146 21.38 9.28 -10.16
N GLU A 147 20.62 9.58 -11.21
CA GLU A 147 21.11 9.55 -12.59
C GLU A 147 22.23 10.58 -12.85
N GLN A 148 22.21 11.70 -12.15
CA GLN A 148 23.24 12.73 -12.27
C GLN A 148 24.59 12.24 -11.71
N ALA A 149 24.59 11.62 -10.53
CA ALA A 149 25.77 11.01 -9.93
C ALA A 149 26.29 9.85 -10.79
N LYS A 150 25.39 9.05 -11.36
CA LYS A 150 25.75 7.98 -12.31
C LYS A 150 26.47 8.49 -13.53
N ARG A 151 26.01 9.59 -14.15
CA ARG A 151 26.69 10.21 -15.32
C ARG A 151 28.06 10.77 -14.97
N ARG A 152 28.27 11.20 -13.73
CA ARG A 152 29.59 11.68 -13.25
C ARG A 152 30.54 10.54 -12.87
N GLY A 153 30.08 9.28 -12.88
CA GLY A 153 30.89 8.13 -12.47
C GLY A 153 31.08 8.02 -10.96
N GLU A 154 30.24 8.68 -10.16
CA GLU A 154 30.28 8.61 -8.71
C GLU A 154 29.89 7.21 -8.22
N ALA A 155 30.61 6.66 -7.25
CA ALA A 155 30.38 5.30 -6.77
C ALA A 155 29.06 5.16 -6.00
N ASP A 156 28.57 6.23 -5.42
CA ASP A 156 27.37 6.31 -4.57
C ASP A 156 26.10 6.77 -5.32
N TRP A 157 26.06 6.57 -6.67
CA TRP A 157 24.89 6.92 -7.47
C TRP A 157 23.61 6.14 -7.07
N ARG A 158 23.77 5.03 -6.35
CA ARG A 158 22.66 4.23 -5.78
C ARG A 158 23.06 3.70 -4.41
N GLY A 159 22.06 3.47 -3.54
CA GLY A 159 22.31 2.90 -2.23
C GLY A 159 21.08 2.88 -1.34
N ASP A 160 21.29 2.47 -0.12
CA ASP A 160 20.29 2.50 0.92
C ASP A 160 20.15 3.90 1.50
N TYR A 161 18.91 4.36 1.57
CA TYR A 161 18.60 5.64 2.19
C TYR A 161 18.28 5.45 3.66
N ARG A 162 19.02 6.13 4.52
CA ARG A 162 18.76 6.12 5.97
C ARG A 162 17.78 7.23 6.34
N PHE A 163 16.66 6.85 6.94
CA PHE A 163 15.68 7.81 7.47
C PHE A 163 16.34 8.65 8.57
N LYS A 164 16.31 9.97 8.42
CA LYS A 164 16.93 10.94 9.35
C LYS A 164 15.83 11.74 10.03
N THR A 165 15.57 11.43 11.30
CA THR A 165 14.69 12.26 12.13
C THR A 165 15.38 13.62 12.41
N PRO A 166 14.66 14.76 12.34
CA PRO A 166 13.23 14.95 12.18
C PRO A 166 12.76 15.10 10.73
N ARG A 167 13.64 15.06 9.72
CA ARG A 167 13.29 15.35 8.32
C ARG A 167 12.47 14.26 7.66
N ASP A 168 12.74 12.99 7.99
CA ASP A 168 12.08 11.82 7.43
C ASP A 168 11.51 10.95 8.54
N SER A 169 10.21 11.01 8.75
CA SER A 169 9.54 10.11 9.68
C SER A 169 9.43 8.71 9.09
N ARG A 170 9.64 7.70 9.93
CA ARG A 170 9.30 6.32 9.57
C ARG A 170 7.80 6.06 9.67
N TRP A 171 7.10 6.85 10.49
CA TRP A 171 5.66 6.74 10.66
C TRP A 171 4.94 7.66 9.69
N GLY A 172 3.90 7.16 9.06
CA GLY A 172 3.02 7.90 8.19
C GLY A 172 1.56 7.62 8.51
N TYR A 173 0.70 8.53 8.11
CA TYR A 173 -0.75 8.40 8.16
C TYR A 173 -1.34 9.05 6.91
N GLY A 174 -2.51 8.59 6.51
CA GLY A 174 -3.16 9.10 5.32
C GLY A 174 -4.59 8.65 5.21
N LEU A 175 -5.20 9.03 4.11
CA LEU A 175 -6.51 8.60 3.69
C LEU A 175 -6.39 7.90 2.34
N ALA A 176 -7.13 6.83 2.17
CA ALA A 176 -7.25 6.12 0.92
C ALA A 176 -8.72 5.98 0.53
N GLY A 177 -8.97 5.89 -0.76
CA GLY A 177 -10.30 5.65 -1.29
C GLY A 177 -10.21 4.86 -2.58
N GLY A 178 -11.22 4.04 -2.81
CA GLY A 178 -11.28 3.17 -3.97
C GLY A 178 -12.67 2.65 -4.24
N GLY A 179 -12.77 1.76 -5.21
CA GLY A 179 -13.98 1.02 -5.52
C GLY A 179 -13.66 -0.20 -6.34
N GLY A 180 -14.56 -1.17 -6.30
CA GLY A 180 -14.34 -2.42 -6.99
C GLY A 180 -15.60 -3.25 -7.18
N ILE A 181 -15.40 -4.37 -7.85
CA ILE A 181 -16.42 -5.38 -8.10
C ILE A 181 -15.90 -6.71 -7.59
N ALA A 182 -16.70 -7.40 -6.78
CA ALA A 182 -16.41 -8.73 -6.30
C ALA A 182 -17.41 -9.74 -6.90
N PHE A 183 -16.90 -10.87 -7.32
CA PHE A 183 -17.69 -12.00 -7.80
C PHE A 183 -17.79 -13.05 -6.69
N LEU A 184 -19.02 -13.36 -6.28
CA LEU A 184 -19.30 -14.26 -5.19
C LEU A 184 -19.59 -15.67 -5.73
N ILE A 185 -18.68 -16.60 -5.44
CA ILE A 185 -18.82 -18.00 -5.83
C ILE A 185 -19.07 -18.83 -4.58
N ARG A 186 -20.31 -19.34 -4.38
CA ARG A 186 -20.70 -20.22 -3.27
C ARG A 186 -20.36 -19.71 -1.87
N ARG A 187 -20.49 -18.44 -1.57
CA ARG A 187 -20.06 -17.75 -0.31
C ARG A 187 -18.58 -17.42 -0.21
N TYR A 188 -17.80 -17.57 -1.27
CA TYR A 188 -16.41 -17.10 -1.33
C TYR A 188 -16.31 -15.89 -2.26
N GLU A 189 -15.49 -14.94 -1.86
CA GLU A 189 -15.13 -13.78 -2.67
C GLU A 189 -13.76 -13.98 -3.33
#